data_267173b3aa6470a3ef2153ff9dd81adf
#
_entry.id   267173b3aa6470a3ef2153ff9dd81adf
#
_cell.length_a   1.000
_cell.length_b   1.000
_cell.length_c   1.000
_cell.angle_alpha   90.00
_cell.angle_beta   90.00
_cell.angle_gamma   90.00
#
_symmetry.space_group_name_H-M   'P 1'
#
loop_
_entity.id
_entity.type
_entity.pdbx_description
1 polymer ?
#
loop_
_entity_poly.entity_id
_entity_poly.type
_entity_poly.pdbx_seq_one_letter_code
_entity_poly.pdbx_strand_id
1 'polypeptide(L)'
;MSTPSGFIQFNPVQLSATVPENTSPLREACTTLAAYDLHTSYTGTDLIGSNGNVSVRRTSGFVVTATQLPSKHNLAPEDCVHLETCVDGDARFHGAKLPSSESIMHWHLFETFPDIQAIVHVHESNALLYSEPNRTRWAELGIVESAQDIGGGTIEVGRATAEAFTTESSYVILKNHRPDWDPGRTGTVVIHRTLEEAVNSALKIHEALKQ
;
A
#
# COMPACT_ATOMS: atom_id res chain seq x y z
N MET A 1 -0.23 25.71 10.04
CA MET A 1 1.01 24.96 9.77
C MET A 1 0.81 24.35 8.37
N SER A 2 1.59 24.78 7.38
CA SER A 2 1.51 24.22 6.03
C SER A 2 2.05 22.79 6.08
N THR A 3 1.21 21.81 5.72
CA THR A 3 1.62 20.43 5.47
C THR A 3 2.76 20.41 4.45
N PRO A 4 3.78 19.55 4.62
CA PRO A 4 4.72 19.25 3.55
C PRO A 4 3.94 18.55 2.42
N SER A 5 3.49 19.33 1.47
CA SER A 5 2.36 19.02 0.58
C SER A 5 2.74 18.25 -0.69
N GLY A 6 3.84 17.49 -0.69
CA GLY A 6 4.26 16.78 -1.90
C GLY A 6 3.61 15.41 -2.12
N PHE A 7 3.05 14.79 -1.08
CA PHE A 7 2.65 13.37 -1.12
C PHE A 7 1.16 13.11 -0.91
N ILE A 8 0.42 13.98 -0.21
CA ILE A 8 -1.01 13.78 0.06
C ILE A 8 -1.82 14.63 -0.91
N GLN A 9 -2.62 13.98 -1.77
CA GLN A 9 -3.47 14.63 -2.79
C GLN A 9 -4.96 14.63 -2.41
N PHE A 10 -5.27 14.40 -1.15
CA PHE A 10 -6.60 14.51 -0.58
C PHE A 10 -6.58 15.49 0.60
N ASN A 11 -7.75 15.94 1.04
CA ASN A 11 -7.89 16.78 2.22
C ASN A 11 -8.06 15.89 3.47
N PRO A 12 -7.05 15.77 4.35
CA PRO A 12 -7.19 14.97 5.56
C PRO A 12 -7.99 15.72 6.63
N VAL A 13 -9.13 15.15 7.05
CA VAL A 13 -10.01 15.70 8.08
C VAL A 13 -9.94 14.81 9.33
N GLN A 14 -9.16 15.23 10.32
CA GLN A 14 -9.04 14.50 11.57
C GLN A 14 -10.31 14.65 12.44
N LEU A 15 -10.98 13.54 12.73
CA LEU A 15 -12.17 13.50 13.58
C LEU A 15 -11.78 13.38 15.06
N SER A 16 -10.78 12.56 15.37
CA SER A 16 -10.19 12.43 16.70
C SER A 16 -8.75 11.92 16.64
N ALA A 17 -8.01 12.07 17.75
CA ALA A 17 -6.69 11.47 17.92
C ALA A 17 -6.73 10.04 18.49
N THR A 18 -7.92 9.42 18.52
CA THR A 18 -8.10 8.06 19.05
C THR A 18 -7.35 7.06 18.19
N VAL A 19 -6.48 6.29 18.81
CA VAL A 19 -5.72 5.23 18.15
C VAL A 19 -6.66 4.04 17.91
N PRO A 20 -6.67 3.46 16.69
CA PRO A 20 -7.54 2.34 16.40
C PRO A 20 -7.13 1.09 17.18
N GLU A 21 -8.13 0.33 17.63
CA GLU A 21 -7.92 -0.93 18.32
C GLU A 21 -7.54 -2.07 17.37
N ASN A 22 -7.02 -3.17 17.93
CA ASN A 22 -6.72 -4.41 17.17
C ASN A 22 -5.80 -4.20 15.97
N THR A 23 -4.75 -3.37 16.13
CA THR A 23 -3.77 -3.09 15.09
C THR A 23 -2.61 -4.08 15.04
N SER A 24 -2.47 -5.00 16.04
CA SER A 24 -1.34 -5.94 16.11
C SER A 24 -1.14 -6.75 14.84
N PRO A 25 -2.17 -7.39 14.24
CA PRO A 25 -1.97 -8.17 13.01
C PRO A 25 -1.44 -7.32 11.85
N LEU A 26 -1.93 -6.08 11.69
CA LEU A 26 -1.46 -5.17 10.65
C LEU A 26 0.01 -4.78 10.86
N ARG A 27 0.41 -4.49 12.10
CA ARG A 27 1.78 -4.12 12.46
C ARG A 27 2.75 -5.29 12.27
N GLU A 28 2.34 -6.50 12.64
CA GLU A 28 3.09 -7.74 12.42
C GLU A 28 3.28 -8.03 10.93
N ALA A 29 2.23 -7.84 10.11
CA ALA A 29 2.31 -7.92 8.65
C ALA A 29 3.36 -6.96 8.09
N CYS A 30 3.35 -5.70 8.54
CA CYS A 30 4.35 -4.71 8.13
C CYS A 30 5.77 -5.10 8.52
N THR A 31 5.97 -5.62 9.73
CA THR A 31 7.27 -6.12 10.20
C THR A 31 7.76 -7.28 9.33
N THR A 32 6.87 -8.20 9.00
CA THR A 32 7.18 -9.34 8.12
C THR A 32 7.59 -8.86 6.73
N LEU A 33 6.78 -8.01 6.08
CA LEU A 33 7.09 -7.48 4.74
C LEU A 33 8.39 -6.67 4.71
N ALA A 34 8.67 -5.91 5.77
CA ALA A 34 9.92 -5.17 5.90
C ALA A 34 11.14 -6.10 6.06
N ALA A 35 10.99 -7.24 6.75
CA ALA A 35 12.05 -8.24 6.88
C ALA A 35 12.42 -8.91 5.53
N TYR A 36 11.48 -8.93 4.58
CA TYR A 36 11.70 -9.38 3.20
C TYR A 36 12.11 -8.24 2.24
N ASP A 37 12.46 -7.07 2.77
CA ASP A 37 12.87 -5.90 1.98
C ASP A 37 11.78 -5.40 1.00
N LEU A 38 10.51 -5.65 1.31
CA LEU A 38 9.36 -5.20 0.55
C LEU A 38 8.81 -3.84 1.02
N HIS A 39 9.20 -3.41 2.23
CA HIS A 39 8.99 -2.08 2.80
C HIS A 39 10.34 -1.44 3.09
N THR A 40 10.94 -0.82 2.09
CA THR A 40 12.24 -0.15 2.26
C THR A 40 12.09 1.21 2.93
N SER A 41 13.10 1.59 3.69
CA SER A 41 13.15 2.84 4.45
C SER A 41 14.17 3.79 3.85
N TYR A 42 13.87 5.08 3.95
CA TYR A 42 14.76 6.15 3.56
C TYR A 42 14.88 7.18 4.70
N THR A 43 16.11 7.52 5.03
CA THR A 43 16.48 8.54 6.00
C THR A 43 17.50 9.48 5.38
N GLY A 44 17.04 10.41 4.56
CA GLY A 44 17.85 11.48 4.00
C GLY A 44 17.78 12.76 4.82
N THR A 45 18.49 13.80 4.37
CA THR A 45 18.50 15.11 5.06
C THR A 45 17.14 15.80 5.07
N ASP A 46 16.36 15.63 4.01
CA ASP A 46 15.11 16.37 3.78
C ASP A 46 13.86 15.47 3.71
N LEU A 47 14.05 14.17 3.70
CA LEU A 47 12.97 13.18 3.64
C LEU A 47 13.24 12.04 4.60
N ILE A 48 12.22 11.71 5.40
CA ILE A 48 12.18 10.50 6.21
C ILE A 48 10.91 9.75 5.82
N GLY A 49 11.04 8.47 5.49
CA GLY A 49 9.89 7.67 5.09
C GLY A 49 10.21 6.23 4.82
N SER A 50 9.17 5.46 4.60
CA SER A 50 9.25 4.10 4.10
C SER A 50 8.15 3.88 3.06
N ASN A 51 8.47 3.15 2.01
CA ASN A 51 7.51 2.85 0.95
C ASN A 51 6.48 1.79 1.37
N GLY A 52 5.44 1.67 0.58
CA GLY A 52 4.35 0.73 0.77
C GLY A 52 3.45 1.05 1.98
N ASN A 53 2.39 0.32 2.12
CA ASN A 53 1.43 0.43 3.22
C ASN A 53 0.51 -0.80 3.26
N VAL A 54 -0.12 -1.03 4.39
CA VAL A 54 -1.04 -2.14 4.58
C VAL A 54 -2.35 -1.60 5.15
N SER A 55 -3.48 -2.13 4.69
CA SER A 55 -4.79 -1.80 5.26
C SER A 55 -5.67 -3.01 5.48
N VAL A 56 -6.57 -2.89 6.46
CA VAL A 56 -7.55 -3.92 6.82
C VAL A 56 -8.92 -3.25 7.00
N ARG A 57 -9.93 -3.79 6.31
CA ARG A 57 -11.31 -3.32 6.36
C ARG A 57 -11.85 -3.33 7.80
N ARG A 58 -12.74 -2.39 8.08
CA ARG A 58 -13.53 -2.31 9.32
C ARG A 58 -15.02 -2.21 8.97
N THR A 59 -15.86 -2.21 9.98
CA THR A 59 -17.32 -2.02 9.82
C THR A 59 -17.62 -0.69 9.12
N SER A 60 -16.85 0.37 9.41
CA SER A 60 -16.80 1.59 8.62
C SER A 60 -15.37 1.82 8.16
N GLY A 61 -15.15 2.03 6.87
CA GLY A 61 -13.84 2.30 6.30
C GLY A 61 -12.82 1.19 6.54
N PHE A 62 -11.59 1.57 6.90
CA PHE A 62 -10.47 0.64 7.12
C PHE A 62 -9.39 1.24 8.03
N VAL A 63 -8.58 0.39 8.64
CA VAL A 63 -7.34 0.81 9.30
C VAL A 63 -6.18 0.67 8.32
N VAL A 64 -5.32 1.68 8.27
CA VAL A 64 -4.15 1.75 7.38
C VAL A 64 -2.93 2.25 8.16
N THR A 65 -1.72 1.93 7.70
CA THR A 65 -0.51 2.54 8.23
C THR A 65 -0.46 4.04 7.95
N ALA A 66 0.07 4.82 8.87
CA ALA A 66 0.25 6.25 8.73
C ALA A 66 1.27 6.59 7.61
N THR A 67 1.23 7.84 7.14
CA THR A 67 2.25 8.36 6.22
C THR A 67 3.53 8.75 6.96
N GLN A 68 4.63 8.91 6.21
CA GLN A 68 5.93 9.41 6.71
C GLN A 68 6.50 8.60 7.89
N LEU A 69 6.24 7.31 7.92
CA LEU A 69 6.86 6.43 8.91
C LEU A 69 8.33 6.17 8.51
N PRO A 70 9.29 6.38 9.41
CA PRO A 70 10.71 6.19 9.10
C PRO A 70 11.04 4.72 8.80
N SER A 71 10.28 3.80 9.35
CA SER A 71 10.40 2.37 9.12
C SER A 71 9.07 1.67 9.36
N LYS A 72 8.86 0.54 8.72
CA LYS A 72 7.72 -0.37 8.99
C LYS A 72 8.11 -1.59 9.82
N HIS A 73 9.36 -1.65 10.29
CA HIS A 73 9.74 -2.55 11.37
C HIS A 73 9.21 -1.98 12.71
N ASN A 74 8.61 -2.84 13.52
CA ASN A 74 8.22 -2.50 14.90
C ASN A 74 7.32 -1.26 15.02
N LEU A 75 6.27 -1.18 14.22
CA LEU A 75 5.28 -0.11 14.31
C LEU A 75 4.62 -0.09 15.69
N ALA A 76 4.38 1.13 16.21
CA ALA A 76 3.54 1.35 17.39
C ALA A 76 2.05 1.40 16.99
N PRO A 77 1.10 1.24 17.95
CA PRO A 77 -0.32 1.39 17.64
C PRO A 77 -0.66 2.76 17.00
N GLU A 78 0.03 3.83 17.40
CA GLU A 78 -0.11 5.20 16.90
C GLU A 78 0.33 5.36 15.43
N ASP A 79 1.03 4.38 14.89
CA ASP A 79 1.40 4.31 13.47
C ASP A 79 0.29 3.76 12.57
N CYS A 80 -0.87 3.46 13.16
CA CYS A 80 -2.08 3.04 12.48
C CYS A 80 -3.16 4.10 12.60
N VAL A 81 -3.92 4.29 11.52
CA VAL A 81 -4.97 5.30 11.39
C VAL A 81 -6.23 4.63 10.88
N HIS A 82 -7.38 4.91 11.48
CA HIS A 82 -8.68 4.49 10.99
C HIS A 82 -9.24 5.55 10.04
N LEU A 83 -9.24 5.29 8.75
CA LEU A 83 -9.92 6.10 7.76
C LEU A 83 -11.37 5.64 7.69
N GLU A 84 -12.28 6.50 8.14
CA GLU A 84 -13.71 6.20 8.27
C GLU A 84 -14.44 6.39 6.96
N THR A 85 -14.19 7.51 6.27
CA THR A 85 -14.80 7.83 4.97
C THR A 85 -13.83 8.62 4.09
N CYS A 86 -14.02 8.49 2.76
CA CYS A 86 -13.37 9.33 1.78
C CYS A 86 -14.41 9.77 0.74
N VAL A 87 -14.90 11.00 0.86
CA VAL A 87 -15.98 11.55 0.02
C VAL A 87 -15.54 12.92 -0.49
N ASP A 88 -15.71 13.16 -1.78
CA ASP A 88 -15.41 14.45 -2.45
C ASP A 88 -13.98 14.95 -2.19
N GLY A 89 -13.03 14.03 -2.03
CA GLY A 89 -11.65 14.35 -1.74
C GLY A 89 -11.33 14.58 -0.26
N ASP A 90 -12.32 14.58 0.63
CA ASP A 90 -12.13 14.63 2.09
C ASP A 90 -11.94 13.21 2.63
N ALA A 91 -10.77 12.96 3.23
CA ALA A 91 -10.48 11.72 3.96
C ALA A 91 -10.66 11.95 5.45
N ARG A 92 -11.77 11.47 6.01
CA ARG A 92 -12.11 11.59 7.43
C ARG A 92 -11.53 10.45 8.23
N PHE A 93 -10.76 10.77 9.27
CA PHE A 93 -10.01 9.75 9.98
C PHE A 93 -9.93 9.96 11.50
N HIS A 94 -9.63 8.86 12.21
CA HIS A 94 -9.25 8.81 13.61
C HIS A 94 -7.82 8.27 13.72
N GLY A 95 -6.98 8.92 14.51
CA GLY A 95 -5.59 8.52 14.73
C GLY A 95 -4.72 9.69 15.15
N ALA A 96 -3.54 9.39 15.70
CA ALA A 96 -2.57 10.38 16.15
C ALA A 96 -1.75 10.99 14.99
N LYS A 97 -1.70 10.31 13.83
CA LYS A 97 -0.92 10.68 12.66
C LYS A 97 -1.82 10.80 11.43
N LEU A 98 -1.31 11.36 10.34
CA LEU A 98 -2.02 11.38 9.06
C LEU A 98 -2.04 9.99 8.41
N PRO A 99 -3.13 9.61 7.72
CA PRO A 99 -3.20 8.36 6.97
C PRO A 99 -2.16 8.35 5.83
N SER A 100 -1.84 7.15 5.34
CA SER A 100 -0.97 6.99 4.16
C SER A 100 -1.42 7.88 3.02
N SER A 101 -0.47 8.46 2.29
CA SER A 101 -0.77 9.24 1.06
C SER A 101 -1.55 8.44 0.01
N GLU A 102 -1.49 7.12 0.07
CA GLU A 102 -2.17 6.22 -0.86
C GLU A 102 -3.51 5.67 -0.33
N SER A 103 -4.00 6.22 0.78
CA SER A 103 -5.29 5.81 1.35
C SER A 103 -6.46 5.94 0.37
N ILE A 104 -6.41 6.89 -0.59
CA ILE A 104 -7.42 7.02 -1.65
C ILE A 104 -7.42 5.81 -2.59
N MET A 105 -6.24 5.28 -2.95
CA MET A 105 -6.15 4.04 -3.72
C MET A 105 -6.81 2.89 -2.96
N HIS A 106 -6.48 2.72 -1.67
CA HIS A 106 -7.10 1.69 -0.83
C HIS A 106 -8.60 1.87 -0.69
N TRP A 107 -9.07 3.10 -0.50
CA TRP A 107 -10.51 3.40 -0.46
C TRP A 107 -11.20 2.91 -1.71
N HIS A 108 -10.68 3.29 -2.89
CA HIS A 108 -11.27 2.89 -4.16
C HIS A 108 -11.30 1.38 -4.37
N LEU A 109 -10.22 0.68 -3.98
CA LEU A 109 -10.17 -0.78 -4.07
C LEU A 109 -11.18 -1.45 -3.13
N PHE A 110 -11.34 -0.96 -1.89
CA PHE A 110 -12.35 -1.47 -0.99
C PHE A 110 -13.78 -1.21 -1.49
N GLU A 111 -14.05 -0.07 -2.11
CA GLU A 111 -15.36 0.22 -2.72
C GLU A 111 -15.63 -0.68 -3.95
N THR A 112 -14.61 -0.89 -4.78
CA THR A 112 -14.73 -1.69 -6.02
C THR A 112 -14.87 -3.19 -5.72
N PHE A 113 -14.18 -3.67 -4.69
CA PHE A 113 -14.15 -5.10 -4.31
C PHE A 113 -14.70 -5.30 -2.89
N PRO A 114 -16.03 -5.41 -2.71
CA PRO A 114 -16.65 -5.47 -1.38
C PRO A 114 -16.24 -6.72 -0.57
N ASP A 115 -15.83 -7.79 -1.23
CA ASP A 115 -15.46 -9.06 -0.58
C ASP A 115 -14.03 -9.06 -0.01
N ILE A 116 -13.17 -8.11 -0.41
CA ILE A 116 -11.81 -8.06 0.13
C ILE A 116 -11.80 -7.45 1.53
N GLN A 117 -10.92 -7.96 2.38
CA GLN A 117 -10.74 -7.48 3.75
C GLN A 117 -9.35 -6.89 3.99
N ALA A 118 -8.39 -7.11 3.08
CA ALA A 118 -7.03 -6.60 3.23
C ALA A 118 -6.43 -6.19 1.90
N ILE A 119 -5.61 -5.15 1.97
CA ILE A 119 -4.78 -4.66 0.87
C ILE A 119 -3.34 -4.53 1.39
N VAL A 120 -2.41 -5.12 0.65
CA VAL A 120 -0.97 -5.00 0.87
C VAL A 120 -0.37 -4.28 -0.33
N HIS A 121 0.20 -3.10 -0.09
CA HIS A 121 0.99 -2.37 -1.07
C HIS A 121 2.45 -2.41 -0.64
N VAL A 122 3.30 -2.93 -1.49
CA VAL A 122 4.75 -3.05 -1.29
C VAL A 122 5.53 -2.53 -2.49
N HIS A 123 6.84 -2.38 -2.34
CA HIS A 123 7.71 -2.02 -3.46
C HIS A 123 8.71 -3.14 -3.75
N GLU A 124 8.54 -3.78 -4.89
CA GLU A 124 9.37 -4.87 -5.34
C GLU A 124 10.55 -4.37 -6.18
N SER A 125 11.66 -5.10 -6.16
CA SER A 125 12.84 -4.81 -6.96
C SER A 125 12.55 -4.87 -8.47
N ASN A 126 12.89 -3.82 -9.19
CA ASN A 126 12.79 -3.77 -10.65
C ASN A 126 13.67 -4.84 -11.32
N ALA A 127 14.82 -5.13 -10.71
CA ALA A 127 15.72 -6.18 -11.22
C ALA A 127 15.07 -7.57 -11.14
N LEU A 128 14.18 -7.81 -10.17
CA LEU A 128 13.40 -9.04 -10.08
C LEU A 128 12.17 -8.97 -11.01
N LEU A 129 11.33 -7.94 -10.88
CA LEU A 129 10.10 -7.82 -11.66
C LEU A 129 10.34 -7.91 -13.17
N TYR A 130 11.30 -7.14 -13.67
CA TYR A 130 11.50 -6.92 -15.10
C TYR A 130 12.64 -7.73 -15.72
N SER A 131 13.24 -8.69 -14.99
CA SER A 131 14.16 -9.64 -15.59
C SER A 131 13.46 -10.45 -16.69
N GLU A 132 14.18 -10.78 -17.76
CA GLU A 132 13.64 -11.57 -18.89
C GLU A 132 12.99 -12.88 -18.42
N PRO A 133 13.64 -13.70 -17.56
CA PRO A 133 13.02 -14.94 -17.08
C PRO A 133 11.71 -14.70 -16.30
N ASN A 134 11.65 -13.66 -15.47
CA ASN A 134 10.47 -13.40 -14.66
C ASN A 134 9.31 -12.84 -15.48
N ARG A 135 9.58 -11.95 -16.44
CA ARG A 135 8.53 -11.42 -17.32
C ARG A 135 7.80 -12.51 -18.10
N THR A 136 8.48 -13.55 -18.53
CA THR A 136 7.84 -14.69 -19.22
C THR A 136 6.92 -15.51 -18.31
N ARG A 137 7.11 -15.41 -16.99
CA ARG A 137 6.35 -16.14 -15.97
C ARG A 137 5.21 -15.33 -15.34
N TRP A 138 5.04 -14.06 -15.68
CA TRP A 138 4.01 -13.20 -15.04
C TRP A 138 2.61 -13.83 -15.09
N ALA A 139 2.19 -14.33 -16.25
CA ALA A 139 0.88 -14.98 -16.38
C ALA A 139 0.72 -16.20 -15.47
N GLU A 140 1.75 -17.05 -15.38
CA GLU A 140 1.79 -18.21 -14.49
C GLU A 140 1.70 -17.80 -13.01
N LEU A 141 2.34 -16.69 -12.65
CA LEU A 141 2.38 -16.16 -11.28
C LEU A 141 1.14 -15.30 -10.93
N GLY A 142 0.23 -15.09 -11.87
CA GLY A 142 -0.91 -14.20 -11.67
C GLY A 142 -0.53 -12.73 -11.54
N ILE A 143 0.61 -12.33 -12.13
CA ILE A 143 1.12 -10.96 -12.12
C ILE A 143 0.59 -10.22 -13.34
N VAL A 144 0.04 -9.04 -13.13
CA VAL A 144 -0.36 -8.10 -14.18
C VAL A 144 0.23 -6.72 -13.91
N GLU A 145 0.40 -5.93 -14.96
CA GLU A 145 0.84 -4.53 -14.84
C GLU A 145 -0.31 -3.60 -15.20
N SER A 146 -0.49 -2.51 -14.44
CA SER A 146 -1.50 -1.51 -14.76
C SER A 146 -1.21 -0.85 -16.11
N ALA A 147 -2.27 -0.57 -16.88
CA ALA A 147 -2.12 -0.01 -18.22
C ALA A 147 -1.58 1.43 -18.22
N GLN A 148 -1.83 2.18 -17.16
CA GLN A 148 -1.54 3.61 -17.07
C GLN A 148 -0.35 3.88 -16.16
N ASP A 149 0.42 4.90 -16.53
CA ASP A 149 1.47 5.51 -15.74
C ASP A 149 0.85 6.66 -14.93
N ILE A 150 0.53 6.40 -13.67
CA ILE A 150 -0.18 7.36 -12.82
C ILE A 150 0.58 7.53 -11.51
N GLY A 151 0.84 8.79 -11.15
CA GLY A 151 1.49 9.15 -9.88
C GLY A 151 0.70 8.66 -8.66
N GLY A 152 1.42 8.25 -7.61
CA GLY A 152 0.81 7.79 -6.36
C GLY A 152 -0.05 8.85 -5.66
N GLY A 153 -0.93 8.41 -4.76
CA GLY A 153 -1.74 9.29 -3.93
C GLY A 153 -3.00 9.85 -4.61
N THR A 154 -3.34 9.41 -5.83
CA THR A 154 -4.51 9.88 -6.58
C THR A 154 -5.61 8.82 -6.66
N ILE A 155 -6.84 9.25 -6.97
CA ILE A 155 -7.95 8.32 -7.24
C ILE A 155 -7.71 7.56 -8.55
N GLU A 156 -7.01 8.15 -9.50
CA GLU A 156 -6.67 7.56 -10.79
C GLU A 156 -5.80 6.33 -10.62
N VAL A 157 -4.84 6.34 -9.69
CA VAL A 157 -4.04 5.13 -9.40
C VAL A 157 -4.93 4.02 -8.83
N GLY A 158 -5.92 4.36 -8.00
CA GLY A 158 -6.90 3.41 -7.50
C GLY A 158 -7.72 2.77 -8.61
N ARG A 159 -8.21 3.57 -9.58
CA ARG A 159 -8.96 3.11 -10.74
C ARG A 159 -8.11 2.21 -11.64
N ALA A 160 -6.92 2.66 -12.02
CA ALA A 160 -6.01 1.87 -12.86
C ALA A 160 -5.60 0.55 -12.19
N THR A 161 -5.43 0.55 -10.87
CA THR A 161 -5.17 -0.66 -10.10
C THR A 161 -6.36 -1.60 -10.11
N ALA A 162 -7.57 -1.08 -9.88
CA ALA A 162 -8.80 -1.86 -9.90
C ALA A 162 -9.07 -2.48 -11.28
N GLU A 163 -8.86 -1.73 -12.35
CA GLU A 163 -9.02 -2.20 -13.73
C GLU A 163 -8.01 -3.31 -14.09
N ALA A 164 -6.83 -3.30 -13.48
CA ALA A 164 -5.81 -4.34 -13.70
C ALA A 164 -6.12 -5.65 -12.97
N PHE A 165 -6.88 -5.62 -11.86
CA PHE A 165 -7.29 -6.85 -11.19
C PHE A 165 -8.32 -7.61 -12.01
N THR A 166 -8.04 -8.89 -12.24
CA THR A 166 -8.94 -9.85 -12.90
C THR A 166 -9.22 -11.02 -11.95
N THR A 167 -10.08 -11.94 -12.34
CA THR A 167 -10.33 -13.17 -11.57
C THR A 167 -9.09 -14.06 -11.43
N GLU A 168 -8.10 -13.89 -12.30
CA GLU A 168 -6.87 -14.68 -12.34
C GLU A 168 -5.66 -13.94 -11.76
N SER A 169 -5.76 -12.61 -11.56
CA SER A 169 -4.67 -11.81 -11.01
C SER A 169 -4.82 -11.61 -9.51
N SER A 170 -3.75 -11.87 -8.76
CA SER A 170 -3.66 -11.60 -7.33
C SER A 170 -2.60 -10.54 -6.99
N TYR A 171 -1.84 -10.10 -8.00
CA TYR A 171 -0.70 -9.21 -7.82
C TYR A 171 -0.64 -8.22 -8.99
N VAL A 172 -0.81 -6.95 -8.69
CA VAL A 172 -0.79 -5.86 -9.68
C VAL A 172 0.47 -5.03 -9.51
N ILE A 173 1.26 -4.90 -10.57
CA ILE A 173 2.36 -3.94 -10.67
C ILE A 173 1.79 -2.59 -11.06
N LEU A 174 2.08 -1.57 -10.27
CA LEU A 174 1.72 -0.18 -10.58
C LEU A 174 2.78 0.40 -11.52
N LYS A 175 2.46 0.51 -12.80
CA LYS A 175 3.41 0.96 -13.82
C LYS A 175 4.02 2.32 -13.46
N ASN A 176 5.36 2.38 -13.43
CA ASN A 176 6.16 3.55 -13.08
C ASN A 176 5.88 4.18 -11.70
N HIS A 177 5.12 3.48 -10.85
CA HIS A 177 4.88 3.91 -9.48
C HIS A 177 6.13 3.62 -8.62
N ARG A 178 7.02 4.56 -8.58
CA ARG A 178 8.30 4.48 -7.87
C ARG A 178 8.61 5.79 -7.16
N PRO A 179 9.12 5.76 -5.94
CA PRO A 179 9.58 6.98 -5.29
C PRO A 179 10.91 7.44 -5.92
N ASP A 180 11.09 8.76 -6.03
CA ASP A 180 12.32 9.35 -6.59
C ASP A 180 13.58 8.91 -5.83
N TRP A 181 13.44 8.64 -4.53
CA TRP A 181 14.54 8.22 -3.66
C TRP A 181 14.83 6.71 -3.74
N ASP A 182 13.96 5.92 -4.37
CA ASP A 182 14.16 4.46 -4.58
C ASP A 182 13.74 4.05 -6.01
N PRO A 183 14.44 4.55 -7.04
CA PRO A 183 14.07 4.30 -8.43
C PRO A 183 14.27 2.86 -8.88
N GLY A 184 14.96 2.05 -8.07
CA GLY A 184 15.20 0.62 -8.31
C GLY A 184 14.01 -0.27 -7.95
N ARG A 185 12.91 0.30 -7.46
CA ARG A 185 11.73 -0.44 -7.04
C ARG A 185 10.46 0.14 -7.64
N THR A 186 9.48 -0.73 -7.81
CA THR A 186 8.14 -0.37 -8.30
C THR A 186 7.08 -0.85 -7.33
N GLY A 187 6.09 0.01 -7.09
CA GLY A 187 4.95 -0.30 -6.25
C GLY A 187 4.10 -1.44 -6.83
N THR A 188 3.68 -2.33 -5.96
CA THR A 188 2.81 -3.46 -6.29
C THR A 188 1.69 -3.57 -5.27
N VAL A 189 0.54 -4.09 -5.68
CA VAL A 189 -0.65 -4.22 -4.84
C VAL A 189 -1.18 -5.64 -4.86
N VAL A 190 -1.52 -6.14 -3.68
CA VAL A 190 -2.18 -7.42 -3.46
C VAL A 190 -3.47 -7.18 -2.68
N ILE A 191 -4.56 -7.81 -3.10
CA ILE A 191 -5.86 -7.75 -2.40
C ILE A 191 -6.33 -9.17 -2.05
N HIS A 192 -6.86 -9.36 -0.85
CA HIS A 192 -7.40 -10.66 -0.42
C HIS A 192 -8.54 -10.55 0.60
N ARG A 193 -9.19 -11.69 0.86
CA ARG A 193 -10.25 -11.82 1.87
C ARG A 193 -9.73 -11.81 3.30
N THR A 194 -8.44 -12.02 3.50
CA THR A 194 -7.78 -11.92 4.82
C THR A 194 -6.43 -11.25 4.67
N LEU A 195 -5.95 -10.65 5.76
CA LEU A 195 -4.62 -10.06 5.81
C LEU A 195 -3.52 -11.11 5.65
N GLU A 196 -3.70 -12.28 6.24
CA GLU A 196 -2.76 -13.39 6.14
C GLU A 196 -2.59 -13.84 4.68
N GLU A 197 -3.69 -14.03 3.95
CA GLU A 197 -3.65 -14.38 2.53
C GLU A 197 -2.94 -13.31 1.69
N ALA A 198 -3.21 -12.02 1.95
CA ALA A 198 -2.58 -10.92 1.22
C ALA A 198 -1.06 -10.90 1.43
N VAL A 199 -0.60 -11.05 2.67
CA VAL A 199 0.82 -11.11 3.02
C VAL A 199 1.47 -12.34 2.40
N ASN A 200 0.87 -13.52 2.57
CA ASN A 200 1.41 -14.76 2.02
C ASN A 200 1.50 -14.72 0.48
N SER A 201 0.53 -14.09 -0.19
CA SER A 201 0.55 -13.90 -1.64
C SER A 201 1.71 -12.99 -2.08
N ALA A 202 1.91 -11.86 -1.40
CA ALA A 202 3.04 -10.98 -1.67
C ALA A 202 4.39 -11.70 -1.49
N LEU A 203 4.56 -12.42 -0.38
CA LEU A 203 5.79 -13.16 -0.09
C LEU A 203 6.02 -14.31 -1.08
N LYS A 204 4.99 -15.06 -1.43
CA LYS A 204 5.07 -16.16 -2.40
C LYS A 204 5.57 -15.67 -3.76
N ILE A 205 5.04 -14.54 -4.24
CA ILE A 205 5.46 -13.95 -5.50
C ILE A 205 6.90 -13.43 -5.41
N HIS A 206 7.24 -12.71 -4.32
CA HIS A 206 8.60 -12.26 -4.07
C HIS A 206 9.63 -13.41 -4.12
N GLU A 207 9.36 -14.52 -3.43
CA GLU A 207 10.26 -15.68 -3.44
C GLU A 207 10.28 -16.39 -4.81
N ALA A 208 9.17 -16.42 -5.54
CA ALA A 208 9.15 -16.97 -6.90
C ALA A 208 9.95 -16.13 -7.90
N LEU A 209 10.00 -14.81 -7.72
CA LEU A 209 10.81 -13.90 -8.55
C LEU A 209 12.32 -14.03 -8.31
N LYS A 210 12.75 -14.62 -7.19
CA LYS A 210 14.16 -14.88 -6.86
C LYS A 210 14.72 -16.17 -7.48
N GLN A 211 13.86 -17.04 -8.00
CA GLN A 211 14.22 -18.32 -8.62
C GLN A 211 14.51 -18.16 -10.12
#